data_dc6e443e97d8df8bc0f27c59dcae0a23
#
_entry.id   dc6e443e97d8df8bc0f27c59dcae0a23
#
_cell.length_a   1.000
_cell.length_b   1.000
_cell.length_c   1.000
_cell.angle_alpha   90.00
_cell.angle_beta   90.00
_cell.angle_gamma   90.00
#
_symmetry.space_group_name_H-M   'P 1'
#
loop_
_entity.id
_entity.type
_entity.pdbx_description
1 polymer ?
#
loop_
_entity_poly.entity_id
_entity_poly.type
_entity_poly.pdbx_seq_one_letter_code
_entity_poly.pdbx_strand_id
1 'polypeptide(L)'
;MEQNQKGSKAYLISIVMVAVLGGLLFGYDTAVISGAEKGLQAFFKGANDFEYSDFMHGFTSSSALIGCIIGSSLSGLFASNLGRKRSLIFAGICFFLSAWGSMEPESYILPQGQADWSLLVVFNFYRVLGGIGVGMASAICPMYIGEIAPSNVRGMLVSWNQFAIIFGQLVVYFVNFLIMGSHANPIYDAVGAIANMVDAQWTIETGWRYMFGSEMVPAGLFTFLICFVPETPRYLVMVGQDDKAFGILSKINGSEKAREIIHDIKNTVTVKTEKLFSYGFMCIFVGVMLSVFQQAVGINAVLYYAPRIFQDMGMGNPMVQTVIMGVVNISFTLVAVFTVEKLGRKPLLIFGSIGMAVGALGVAFTFGNAALSTVTMISIMVYSASFMFSWGPIAWVLIAELFPNTIRGAAVAIAVAFQWIFNFIVSSTFVPMFNMHLSPGDDFGHWFTYGLYGAICILAAIFVWKLVPETKGKTLEDMSKLWRKE
;
A
#
# COMPACT_ATOMS: atom_id res chain seq x y z
N MET A 1 -12.08 -8.66 -46.63
CA MET A 1 -10.70 -8.13 -46.53
C MET A 1 -10.42 -7.87 -45.07
N GLU A 2 -9.90 -8.86 -44.35
CA GLU A 2 -9.39 -8.68 -42.96
C GLU A 2 -8.07 -7.92 -43.07
N GLN A 3 -8.09 -6.63 -42.82
CA GLN A 3 -6.86 -5.85 -42.66
C GLN A 3 -6.07 -6.44 -41.50
N ASN A 4 -4.85 -6.87 -41.81
CA ASN A 4 -3.86 -7.32 -40.84
C ASN A 4 -3.51 -6.14 -39.91
N GLN A 5 -4.31 -5.91 -38.85
CA GLN A 5 -4.12 -4.82 -37.92
C GLN A 5 -2.87 -5.09 -37.08
N LYS A 6 -1.84 -4.26 -37.27
CA LYS A 6 -0.69 -4.23 -36.34
C LYS A 6 -1.18 -3.73 -34.99
N GLY A 7 -0.77 -4.40 -33.90
CA GLY A 7 -1.14 -4.00 -32.54
C GLY A 7 -0.63 -2.58 -32.19
N SER A 8 -1.40 -1.86 -31.40
CA SER A 8 -1.11 -0.48 -30.97
C SER A 8 -0.54 -0.45 -29.55
N LYS A 9 0.75 -0.10 -29.44
CA LYS A 9 1.39 0.13 -28.13
C LYS A 9 0.76 1.30 -27.37
N ALA A 10 0.33 2.37 -28.08
CA ALA A 10 -0.30 3.53 -27.46
C ALA A 10 -1.64 3.15 -26.79
N TYR A 11 -2.44 2.30 -27.44
CA TYR A 11 -3.70 1.80 -26.87
C TYR A 11 -3.46 0.95 -25.62
N LEU A 12 -2.45 0.06 -25.62
CA LEU A 12 -2.06 -0.71 -24.45
C LEU A 12 -1.64 0.20 -23.28
N ILE A 13 -0.74 1.17 -23.56
CA ILE A 13 -0.22 2.08 -22.53
C ILE A 13 -1.35 2.92 -21.93
N SER A 14 -2.28 3.45 -22.75
CA SER A 14 -3.40 4.26 -22.24
C SER A 14 -4.29 3.46 -21.27
N ILE A 15 -4.60 2.21 -21.58
CA ILE A 15 -5.40 1.33 -20.71
C ILE A 15 -4.64 1.02 -19.41
N VAL A 16 -3.36 0.67 -19.52
CA VAL A 16 -2.52 0.33 -18.37
C VAL A 16 -2.35 1.54 -17.45
N MET A 17 -2.16 2.74 -17.99
CA MET A 17 -2.03 3.96 -17.18
C MET A 17 -3.28 4.25 -16.37
N VAL A 18 -4.47 3.98 -16.88
CA VAL A 18 -5.72 4.10 -16.11
C VAL A 18 -5.74 3.09 -14.95
N ALA A 19 -5.35 1.83 -15.19
CA ALA A 19 -5.29 0.83 -14.12
C ALA A 19 -4.23 1.17 -13.06
N VAL A 20 -3.10 1.75 -13.47
CA VAL A 20 -2.00 2.22 -12.61
C VAL A 20 -2.45 3.35 -11.69
N LEU A 21 -3.43 4.19 -12.08
CA LEU A 21 -4.03 5.19 -11.18
C LEU A 21 -4.70 4.55 -9.95
N GLY A 22 -5.21 3.33 -10.06
CA GLY A 22 -5.71 2.59 -8.89
C GLY A 22 -4.60 2.24 -7.88
N GLY A 23 -3.39 1.95 -8.37
CA GLY A 23 -2.20 1.82 -7.53
C GLY A 23 -1.79 3.15 -6.88
N LEU A 24 -1.84 4.25 -7.63
CA LEU A 24 -1.58 5.58 -7.08
C LEU A 24 -2.57 5.92 -5.95
N LEU A 25 -3.87 5.65 -6.14
CA LEU A 25 -4.89 5.85 -5.10
C LEU A 25 -4.63 5.00 -3.86
N PHE A 26 -4.23 3.74 -4.03
CA PHE A 26 -3.81 2.90 -2.90
C PHE A 26 -2.72 3.60 -2.08
N GLY A 27 -1.66 4.09 -2.74
CA GLY A 27 -0.58 4.81 -2.05
C GLY A 27 -1.04 6.11 -1.41
N TYR A 28 -1.92 6.83 -2.08
CA TYR A 28 -2.48 8.10 -1.60
C TYR A 28 -3.33 7.92 -0.35
N ASP A 29 -4.36 7.05 -0.39
CA ASP A 29 -5.29 6.82 0.73
C ASP A 29 -4.58 6.28 1.98
N THR A 30 -3.61 5.37 1.80
CA THR A 30 -2.88 4.81 2.94
C THR A 30 -1.94 5.81 3.61
N ALA A 31 -1.41 6.79 2.88
CA ALA A 31 -0.44 7.74 3.40
C ALA A 31 -1.05 9.12 3.74
N VAL A 32 -2.30 9.41 3.35
CA VAL A 32 -2.96 10.69 3.65
C VAL A 32 -3.05 10.96 5.15
N ILE A 33 -3.23 9.90 5.94
CA ILE A 33 -3.30 9.98 7.41
C ILE A 33 -2.06 10.62 8.02
N SER A 34 -0.88 10.48 7.39
CA SER A 34 0.39 10.98 7.95
C SER A 34 0.39 12.49 8.21
N GLY A 35 -0.25 13.27 7.34
CA GLY A 35 -0.38 14.72 7.56
C GLY A 35 -1.54 15.08 8.50
N ALA A 36 -2.59 14.29 8.49
CA ALA A 36 -3.84 14.57 9.18
C ALA A 36 -3.86 14.11 10.64
N GLU A 37 -3.03 13.12 11.04
CA GLU A 37 -3.18 12.36 12.29
C GLU A 37 -3.11 13.23 13.54
N LYS A 38 -2.18 14.19 13.60
CA LYS A 38 -2.04 15.09 14.78
C LYS A 38 -3.21 16.04 14.92
N GLY A 39 -3.68 16.62 13.80
CA GLY A 39 -4.87 17.48 13.80
C GLY A 39 -6.11 16.70 14.23
N LEU A 40 -6.28 15.50 13.67
CA LEU A 40 -7.37 14.58 14.02
C LEU A 40 -7.33 14.18 15.51
N GLN A 41 -6.14 13.85 16.04
CA GLN A 41 -5.96 13.52 17.45
C GLN A 41 -6.33 14.69 18.36
N ALA A 42 -5.84 15.90 18.05
CA ALA A 42 -6.13 17.08 18.83
C ALA A 42 -7.61 17.45 18.77
N PHE A 43 -8.26 17.31 17.60
CA PHE A 43 -9.70 17.54 17.44
C PHE A 43 -10.53 16.62 18.33
N PHE A 44 -10.31 15.29 18.29
CA PHE A 44 -11.07 14.33 19.10
C PHE A 44 -10.68 14.33 20.59
N LYS A 45 -9.47 14.75 20.96
CA LYS A 45 -9.13 15.00 22.38
C LYS A 45 -9.91 16.16 22.98
N GLY A 46 -10.48 17.05 22.16
CA GLY A 46 -11.40 18.11 22.57
C GLY A 46 -12.86 17.65 22.78
N ALA A 47 -13.18 16.37 22.59
CA ALA A 47 -14.54 15.86 22.80
C ALA A 47 -14.96 15.93 24.27
N ASN A 48 -16.23 16.26 24.52
CA ASN A 48 -16.77 16.40 25.86
C ASN A 48 -17.54 15.16 26.35
N ASP A 49 -17.91 14.24 25.43
CA ASP A 49 -18.77 13.09 25.69
C ASP A 49 -18.01 11.78 25.90
N PHE A 50 -16.70 11.74 25.54
CA PHE A 50 -15.83 10.57 25.74
C PHE A 50 -14.36 10.97 25.87
N GLU A 51 -13.55 10.09 26.45
CA GLU A 51 -12.11 10.24 26.54
C GLU A 51 -11.42 9.59 25.31
N TYR A 52 -10.78 10.41 24.48
CA TYR A 52 -10.07 9.93 23.28
C TYR A 52 -8.66 9.47 23.64
N SER A 53 -8.51 8.18 23.89
CA SER A 53 -7.24 7.55 24.28
C SER A 53 -6.29 7.35 23.06
N ASP A 54 -5.00 7.14 23.34
CA ASP A 54 -4.00 6.82 22.30
C ASP A 54 -4.32 5.49 21.57
N PHE A 55 -4.96 4.54 22.27
CA PHE A 55 -5.45 3.32 21.61
C PHE A 55 -6.57 3.61 20.61
N MET A 56 -7.52 4.47 20.98
CA MET A 56 -8.59 4.89 20.05
C MET A 56 -8.01 5.67 18.85
N HIS A 57 -6.98 6.48 19.09
CA HIS A 57 -6.30 7.19 18.01
C HIS A 57 -5.57 6.23 17.06
N GLY A 58 -4.85 5.25 17.59
CA GLY A 58 -4.22 4.20 16.80
C GLY A 58 -5.24 3.40 15.98
N PHE A 59 -6.39 3.03 16.59
CA PHE A 59 -7.50 2.38 15.89
C PHE A 59 -8.07 3.26 14.77
N THR A 60 -8.35 4.53 15.05
CA THR A 60 -8.91 5.47 14.08
C THR A 60 -7.96 5.68 12.89
N SER A 61 -6.68 5.87 13.17
CA SER A 61 -5.65 6.04 12.13
C SER A 61 -5.51 4.80 11.24
N SER A 62 -5.76 3.61 11.78
CA SER A 62 -5.65 2.33 11.08
C SER A 62 -6.99 1.74 10.62
N SER A 63 -8.11 2.41 10.87
CA SER A 63 -9.47 1.89 10.57
C SER A 63 -9.68 1.53 9.09
N ALA A 64 -9.07 2.24 8.16
CA ALA A 64 -9.06 1.90 6.74
C ALA A 64 -8.50 0.50 6.47
N LEU A 65 -7.56 0.01 7.27
CA LEU A 65 -6.95 -1.32 7.08
C LEU A 65 -7.94 -2.46 7.35
N ILE A 66 -8.96 -2.24 8.19
CA ILE A 66 -10.10 -3.17 8.34
C ILE A 66 -10.82 -3.30 7.00
N GLY A 67 -11.07 -2.17 6.34
CA GLY A 67 -11.64 -2.16 4.99
C GLY A 67 -10.75 -2.89 3.98
N CYS A 68 -9.42 -2.75 4.08
CA CYS A 68 -8.47 -3.45 3.21
C CYS A 68 -8.56 -4.97 3.36
N ILE A 69 -8.74 -5.48 4.59
CA ILE A 69 -8.96 -6.92 4.85
C ILE A 69 -10.24 -7.38 4.14
N ILE A 70 -11.34 -6.65 4.32
CA ILE A 70 -12.64 -6.96 3.70
C ILE A 70 -12.53 -6.90 2.17
N GLY A 71 -12.02 -5.80 1.62
CA GLY A 71 -11.91 -5.55 0.19
C GLY A 71 -11.02 -6.56 -0.52
N SER A 72 -9.86 -6.88 0.04
CA SER A 72 -8.95 -7.87 -0.54
C SER A 72 -9.53 -9.28 -0.50
N SER A 73 -10.22 -9.66 0.59
CA SER A 73 -10.88 -10.96 0.71
C SER A 73 -12.03 -11.13 -0.28
N LEU A 74 -12.77 -10.07 -0.58
CA LEU A 74 -13.87 -10.07 -1.52
C LEU A 74 -13.44 -9.86 -2.99
N SER A 75 -12.23 -9.38 -3.22
CA SER A 75 -11.73 -9.00 -4.55
C SER A 75 -11.85 -10.13 -5.58
N GLY A 76 -11.54 -11.37 -5.19
CA GLY A 76 -11.65 -12.54 -6.05
C GLY A 76 -13.10 -12.84 -6.48
N LEU A 77 -14.06 -12.73 -5.56
CA LEU A 77 -15.49 -12.92 -5.84
C LEU A 77 -16.03 -11.82 -6.77
N PHE A 78 -15.66 -10.57 -6.52
CA PHE A 78 -16.05 -9.46 -7.38
C PHE A 78 -15.43 -9.58 -8.77
N ALA A 79 -14.14 -9.88 -8.85
CA ALA A 79 -13.46 -10.03 -10.13
C ALA A 79 -14.02 -11.18 -10.97
N SER A 80 -14.44 -12.31 -10.35
CA SER A 80 -15.00 -13.45 -11.07
C SER A 80 -16.44 -13.22 -11.51
N ASN A 81 -17.27 -12.57 -10.70
CA ASN A 81 -18.70 -12.43 -10.97
C ASN A 81 -19.04 -11.16 -11.78
N LEU A 82 -18.43 -10.03 -11.45
CA LEU A 82 -18.72 -8.73 -12.07
C LEU A 82 -17.72 -8.36 -13.18
N GLY A 83 -16.54 -8.99 -13.18
CA GLY A 83 -15.42 -8.63 -14.04
C GLY A 83 -14.49 -7.61 -13.38
N ARG A 84 -13.32 -7.43 -13.98
CA ARG A 84 -12.26 -6.61 -13.39
C ARG A 84 -12.61 -5.12 -13.48
N LYS A 85 -13.11 -4.68 -14.64
CA LYS A 85 -13.51 -3.29 -14.86
C LYS A 85 -14.57 -2.81 -13.87
N ARG A 86 -15.68 -3.55 -13.72
CA ARG A 86 -16.77 -3.16 -12.82
C ARG A 86 -16.31 -3.17 -11.37
N SER A 87 -15.46 -4.11 -10.99
CA SER A 87 -14.88 -4.17 -9.65
C SER A 87 -13.98 -2.96 -9.37
N LEU A 88 -13.22 -2.48 -10.35
CA LEU A 88 -12.42 -1.26 -10.23
C LEU A 88 -13.27 0.01 -10.19
N ILE A 89 -14.40 0.06 -10.92
CA ILE A 89 -15.38 1.17 -10.80
C ILE A 89 -15.93 1.21 -9.36
N PHE A 90 -16.31 0.07 -8.80
CA PHE A 90 -16.79 -0.01 -7.42
C PHE A 90 -15.71 0.46 -6.43
N ALA A 91 -14.45 0.03 -6.60
CA ALA A 91 -13.33 0.51 -5.78
C ALA A 91 -13.14 2.02 -5.88
N GLY A 92 -13.23 2.59 -7.10
CA GLY A 92 -13.14 4.04 -7.32
C GLY A 92 -14.26 4.83 -6.63
N ILE A 93 -15.48 4.31 -6.65
CA ILE A 93 -16.62 4.90 -5.92
C ILE A 93 -16.36 4.85 -4.40
N CYS A 94 -15.84 3.74 -3.87
CA CYS A 94 -15.47 3.63 -2.46
C CYS A 94 -14.42 4.67 -2.06
N PHE A 95 -13.36 4.87 -2.86
CA PHE A 95 -12.35 5.91 -2.64
C PHE A 95 -12.98 7.31 -2.60
N PHE A 96 -13.79 7.64 -3.59
CA PHE A 96 -14.41 8.96 -3.68
C PHE A 96 -15.33 9.25 -2.50
N LEU A 97 -16.21 8.29 -2.13
CA LEU A 97 -17.11 8.43 -0.99
C LEU A 97 -16.35 8.48 0.34
N SER A 98 -15.27 7.74 0.48
CA SER A 98 -14.38 7.81 1.65
C SER A 98 -13.75 9.17 1.81
N ALA A 99 -13.18 9.71 0.74
CA ALA A 99 -12.52 11.02 0.74
C ALA A 99 -13.53 12.13 1.11
N TRP A 100 -14.71 12.09 0.48
CA TRP A 100 -15.79 13.05 0.77
C TRP A 100 -16.29 12.92 2.22
N GLY A 101 -16.62 11.70 2.66
CA GLY A 101 -17.16 11.48 3.99
C GLY A 101 -16.13 11.64 5.11
N SER A 102 -14.83 11.45 4.84
CA SER A 102 -13.77 11.76 5.80
C SER A 102 -13.50 13.26 5.89
N MET A 103 -13.73 14.01 4.82
CA MET A 103 -13.65 15.48 4.82
C MET A 103 -14.82 16.10 5.62
N GLU A 104 -16.04 15.62 5.39
CA GLU A 104 -17.27 16.11 6.01
C GLU A 104 -18.05 14.95 6.66
N PRO A 105 -17.54 14.35 7.74
CA PRO A 105 -18.21 13.21 8.36
C PRO A 105 -19.57 13.57 8.97
N GLU A 106 -19.81 14.83 9.25
CA GLU A 106 -21.11 15.34 9.71
C GLU A 106 -22.20 15.20 8.64
N SER A 107 -21.87 15.40 7.37
CA SER A 107 -22.73 15.20 6.18
C SER A 107 -24.18 15.62 6.37
N TYR A 108 -24.42 16.80 6.93
CA TYR A 108 -25.76 17.38 7.25
C TYR A 108 -26.62 16.59 8.28
N ILE A 109 -26.11 15.51 8.86
CA ILE A 109 -26.83 14.64 9.80
C ILE A 109 -26.43 14.94 11.25
N LEU A 110 -25.13 15.28 11.46
CA LEU A 110 -24.56 15.56 12.77
C LEU A 110 -24.23 17.06 12.93
N PRO A 111 -24.14 17.58 14.18
CA PRO A 111 -23.73 18.97 14.43
C PRO A 111 -22.33 19.22 13.85
N GLN A 112 -22.17 20.32 13.12
CA GLN A 112 -20.89 20.66 12.50
C GLN A 112 -19.86 21.14 13.55
N GLY A 113 -18.62 20.68 13.38
CA GLY A 113 -17.47 21.17 14.13
C GLY A 113 -17.40 20.71 15.58
N GLN A 114 -18.27 19.79 16.02
CA GLN A 114 -18.23 19.20 17.36
C GLN A 114 -17.60 17.83 17.32
N ALA A 115 -16.54 17.64 18.12
CA ALA A 115 -15.98 16.31 18.35
C ALA A 115 -16.90 15.57 19.32
N ASP A 116 -17.55 14.50 18.85
CA ASP A 116 -18.35 13.59 19.64
C ASP A 116 -18.14 12.13 19.20
N TRP A 117 -18.68 11.19 19.97
CA TRP A 117 -18.60 9.76 19.67
C TRP A 117 -19.25 9.40 18.33
N SER A 118 -20.37 10.03 18.00
CA SER A 118 -21.10 9.76 16.77
C SER A 118 -20.28 10.16 15.55
N LEU A 119 -19.60 11.29 15.61
CA LEU A 119 -18.71 11.77 14.56
C LEU A 119 -17.52 10.82 14.36
N LEU A 120 -16.92 10.35 15.46
CA LEU A 120 -15.82 9.37 15.40
C LEU A 120 -16.24 8.07 14.72
N VAL A 121 -17.44 7.55 15.04
CA VAL A 121 -17.96 6.34 14.40
C VAL A 121 -18.19 6.55 12.90
N VAL A 122 -18.81 7.66 12.51
CA VAL A 122 -19.06 7.99 11.09
C VAL A 122 -17.76 8.20 10.34
N PHE A 123 -16.81 8.91 10.90
CA PHE A 123 -15.48 9.07 10.31
C PHE A 123 -14.80 7.70 10.06
N ASN A 124 -14.77 6.84 11.08
CA ASN A 124 -14.19 5.50 10.94
C ASN A 124 -14.94 4.65 9.90
N PHE A 125 -16.26 4.77 9.79
CA PHE A 125 -17.04 4.10 8.74
C PHE A 125 -16.57 4.51 7.34
N TYR A 126 -16.40 5.80 7.07
CA TYR A 126 -15.92 6.27 5.78
C TYR A 126 -14.46 5.81 5.52
N ARG A 127 -13.61 5.77 6.54
CA ARG A 127 -12.26 5.22 6.41
C ARG A 127 -12.26 3.74 6.06
N VAL A 128 -13.14 2.94 6.70
CA VAL A 128 -13.33 1.52 6.34
C VAL A 128 -13.81 1.38 4.89
N LEU A 129 -14.72 2.25 4.44
CA LEU A 129 -15.20 2.25 3.05
C LEU A 129 -14.06 2.51 2.05
N GLY A 130 -13.18 3.48 2.32
CA GLY A 130 -11.97 3.72 1.53
C GLY A 130 -11.05 2.51 1.50
N GLY A 131 -10.85 1.92 2.68
CA GLY A 131 -10.07 0.69 2.79
C GLY A 131 -10.61 -0.47 1.95
N ILE A 132 -11.93 -0.62 1.81
CA ILE A 132 -12.51 -1.61 0.87
C ILE A 132 -12.04 -1.31 -0.56
N GLY A 133 -12.04 -0.04 -0.97
CA GLY A 133 -11.48 0.40 -2.25
C GLY A 133 -10.00 0.03 -2.41
N VAL A 134 -9.17 0.32 -1.39
CA VAL A 134 -7.74 -0.04 -1.35
C VAL A 134 -7.55 -1.55 -1.49
N GLY A 135 -8.24 -2.34 -0.67
CA GLY A 135 -8.12 -3.80 -0.68
C GLY A 135 -8.50 -4.41 -2.02
N MET A 136 -9.57 -3.91 -2.65
CA MET A 136 -9.97 -4.34 -4.00
C MET A 136 -8.95 -3.90 -5.06
N ALA A 137 -8.52 -2.65 -5.06
CA ALA A 137 -7.58 -2.12 -6.04
C ALA A 137 -6.21 -2.82 -5.95
N SER A 138 -5.73 -3.12 -4.74
CA SER A 138 -4.45 -3.80 -4.50
C SER A 138 -4.36 -5.17 -5.18
N ALA A 139 -5.48 -5.90 -5.27
CA ALA A 139 -5.56 -7.20 -5.92
C ALA A 139 -5.93 -7.10 -7.41
N ILE A 140 -6.89 -6.24 -7.76
CA ILE A 140 -7.50 -6.23 -9.10
C ILE A 140 -6.68 -5.40 -10.09
N CYS A 141 -6.01 -4.30 -9.68
CA CYS A 141 -5.19 -3.50 -10.60
C CYS A 141 -4.04 -4.32 -11.22
N PRO A 142 -3.17 -5.00 -10.44
CA PRO A 142 -2.13 -5.82 -11.04
C PRO A 142 -2.69 -7.01 -11.83
N MET A 143 -3.84 -7.57 -11.42
CA MET A 143 -4.54 -8.63 -12.16
C MET A 143 -5.02 -8.09 -13.53
N TYR A 144 -5.68 -6.94 -13.56
CA TYR A 144 -6.15 -6.29 -14.78
C TYR A 144 -4.99 -6.02 -15.75
N ILE A 145 -3.90 -5.42 -15.24
CA ILE A 145 -2.69 -5.15 -16.04
C ILE A 145 -2.10 -6.46 -16.58
N GLY A 146 -1.97 -7.48 -15.73
CA GLY A 146 -1.40 -8.78 -16.10
C GLY A 146 -2.21 -9.55 -17.15
N GLU A 147 -3.55 -9.37 -17.17
CA GLU A 147 -4.44 -10.01 -18.14
C GLU A 147 -4.52 -9.28 -19.49
N ILE A 148 -4.24 -7.98 -19.52
CA ILE A 148 -4.22 -7.17 -20.76
C ILE A 148 -2.84 -7.15 -21.41
N ALA A 149 -1.78 -7.17 -20.60
CA ALA A 149 -0.41 -7.01 -21.08
C ALA A 149 0.10 -8.22 -21.87
N PRO A 150 0.72 -8.00 -23.05
CA PRO A 150 1.47 -9.04 -23.74
C PRO A 150 2.57 -9.65 -22.87
N SER A 151 2.86 -10.95 -23.05
CA SER A 151 3.79 -11.71 -22.21
C SER A 151 5.19 -11.08 -22.09
N ASN A 152 5.70 -10.50 -23.18
CA ASN A 152 7.05 -9.91 -23.24
C ASN A 152 7.22 -8.60 -22.45
N VAL A 153 6.12 -7.91 -22.06
CA VAL A 153 6.17 -6.64 -21.29
C VAL A 153 5.34 -6.69 -20.02
N ARG A 154 4.66 -7.83 -19.74
CA ARG A 154 3.75 -8.00 -18.61
C ARG A 154 4.39 -7.67 -17.27
N GLY A 155 5.55 -8.24 -16.99
CA GLY A 155 6.25 -8.02 -15.72
C GLY A 155 6.58 -6.55 -15.50
N MET A 156 7.08 -5.86 -16.53
CA MET A 156 7.37 -4.44 -16.47
C MET A 156 6.11 -3.61 -16.19
N LEU A 157 5.01 -3.89 -16.90
CA LEU A 157 3.76 -3.11 -16.75
C LEU A 157 3.10 -3.35 -15.38
N VAL A 158 3.17 -4.56 -14.84
CA VAL A 158 2.71 -4.86 -13.46
C VAL A 158 3.58 -4.14 -12.43
N SER A 159 4.90 -4.02 -12.65
CA SER A 159 5.79 -3.27 -11.76
C SER A 159 5.47 -1.77 -11.72
N TRP A 160 4.86 -1.21 -12.77
CA TRP A 160 4.39 0.18 -12.76
C TRP A 160 3.28 0.41 -11.74
N ASN A 161 2.47 -0.60 -11.43
CA ASN A 161 1.49 -0.49 -10.35
C ASN A 161 2.18 -0.31 -8.99
N GLN A 162 3.25 -1.05 -8.73
CA GLN A 162 4.02 -0.90 -7.48
C GLN A 162 4.71 0.48 -7.40
N PHE A 163 5.30 0.93 -8.51
CA PHE A 163 5.86 2.27 -8.60
C PHE A 163 4.80 3.34 -8.32
N ALA A 164 3.58 3.19 -8.88
CA ALA A 164 2.50 4.14 -8.66
C ALA A 164 2.03 4.21 -7.21
N ILE A 165 2.06 3.11 -6.46
CA ILE A 165 1.75 3.11 -5.02
C ILE A 165 2.73 4.03 -4.28
N ILE A 166 4.03 3.87 -4.47
CA ILE A 166 5.04 4.69 -3.79
C ILE A 166 5.02 6.14 -4.29
N PHE A 167 4.74 6.34 -5.58
CA PHE A 167 4.54 7.67 -6.15
C PHE A 167 3.30 8.36 -5.56
N GLY A 168 2.20 7.64 -5.36
CA GLY A 168 0.99 8.14 -4.69
C GLY A 168 1.26 8.58 -3.25
N GLN A 169 2.07 7.82 -2.51
CA GLN A 169 2.54 8.24 -1.16
C GLN A 169 3.34 9.54 -1.21
N LEU A 170 4.27 9.68 -2.15
CA LEU A 170 5.04 10.92 -2.32
C LEU A 170 4.13 12.11 -2.67
N VAL A 171 3.17 11.91 -3.59
CA VAL A 171 2.23 12.96 -3.99
C VAL A 171 1.40 13.43 -2.79
N VAL A 172 0.86 12.54 -1.98
CA VAL A 172 0.05 12.95 -0.82
C VAL A 172 0.89 13.62 0.27
N TYR A 173 2.14 13.21 0.49
CA TYR A 173 3.03 13.91 1.41
C TYR A 173 3.24 15.36 0.96
N PHE A 174 3.42 15.57 -0.33
CA PHE A 174 3.56 16.90 -0.90
C PHE A 174 2.25 17.71 -0.84
N VAL A 175 1.11 17.08 -1.12
CA VAL A 175 -0.22 17.72 -1.00
C VAL A 175 -0.51 18.11 0.45
N ASN A 176 -0.25 17.24 1.42
CA ASN A 176 -0.40 17.52 2.84
C ASN A 176 0.50 18.71 3.26
N PHE A 177 1.75 18.73 2.77
CA PHE A 177 2.67 19.86 3.00
C PHE A 177 2.12 21.19 2.45
N LEU A 178 1.56 21.18 1.22
CA LEU A 178 0.96 22.36 0.62
C LEU A 178 -0.30 22.83 1.37
N ILE A 179 -1.15 21.90 1.80
CA ILE A 179 -2.37 22.22 2.56
C ILE A 179 -2.00 22.88 3.89
N MET A 180 -1.03 22.35 4.61
CA MET A 180 -0.52 22.98 5.84
C MET A 180 0.10 24.34 5.58
N GLY A 181 0.86 24.49 4.51
CA GLY A 181 1.53 25.75 4.15
C GLY A 181 0.59 26.83 3.65
N SER A 182 -0.58 26.51 3.09
CA SER A 182 -1.52 27.46 2.50
C SER A 182 -2.17 28.40 3.53
N HIS A 183 -2.17 28.03 4.81
CA HIS A 183 -2.69 28.81 5.93
C HIS A 183 -1.58 29.35 6.85
N ALA A 184 -0.30 29.19 6.46
CA ALA A 184 0.79 29.93 7.09
C ALA A 184 0.69 31.42 6.69
N ASN A 185 0.82 32.31 7.67
CA ASN A 185 0.77 33.77 7.45
C ASN A 185 1.83 34.16 6.39
N PRO A 186 1.50 34.97 5.36
CA PRO A 186 2.36 35.20 4.19
C PRO A 186 3.55 36.15 4.44
N ILE A 187 4.24 36.05 5.54
CA ILE A 187 5.53 36.70 5.71
C ILE A 187 6.61 35.71 5.31
N TYR A 188 6.89 35.73 4.02
CA TYR A 188 7.93 34.91 3.39
C TYR A 188 9.31 35.32 3.88
N ASP A 189 9.87 34.53 4.78
CA ASP A 189 11.31 34.39 4.88
C ASP A 189 11.68 32.98 4.41
N ALA A 190 12.37 32.93 3.30
CA ALA A 190 12.27 31.87 2.31
C ALA A 190 12.79 30.48 2.69
N VAL A 191 13.24 30.15 3.88
CA VAL A 191 13.65 28.78 4.28
C VAL A 191 13.46 28.49 5.78
N GLY A 192 13.42 29.51 6.65
CA GLY A 192 13.35 29.32 8.11
C GLY A 192 11.97 29.50 8.73
N ALA A 193 11.08 30.25 8.10
CA ALA A 193 9.83 30.72 8.69
C ALA A 193 8.63 29.80 8.48
N ILE A 194 8.69 28.82 7.56
CA ILE A 194 7.60 27.85 7.32
C ILE A 194 7.39 26.94 8.55
N ALA A 195 8.40 26.79 9.38
CA ALA A 195 8.35 25.91 10.56
C ALA A 195 7.50 26.46 11.72
N ASN A 196 7.30 27.79 11.82
CA ASN A 196 6.76 28.42 13.03
C ASN A 196 5.38 29.08 12.85
N MET A 197 4.75 29.02 11.67
CA MET A 197 3.56 29.83 11.38
C MET A 197 2.38 29.04 10.79
N VAL A 198 2.31 27.74 10.95
CA VAL A 198 1.08 27.00 10.70
C VAL A 198 0.10 27.43 11.78
N ASP A 199 -1.07 27.95 11.39
CA ASP A 199 -2.15 28.18 12.34
C ASP A 199 -2.57 26.84 12.94
N ALA A 200 -2.08 26.58 14.15
CA ALA A 200 -2.28 25.31 14.84
C ALA A 200 -3.78 25.04 15.04
N GLN A 201 -4.57 26.09 15.27
CA GLN A 201 -5.99 25.95 15.47
C GLN A 201 -6.72 25.58 14.17
N TRP A 202 -6.37 26.19 13.04
CA TRP A 202 -6.90 25.80 11.76
C TRP A 202 -6.56 24.33 11.39
N THR A 203 -5.33 23.89 11.67
CA THR A 203 -4.91 22.52 11.42
C THR A 203 -5.72 21.51 12.25
N ILE A 204 -6.03 21.85 13.51
CA ILE A 204 -6.82 21.02 14.41
C ILE A 204 -8.30 20.99 13.99
N GLU A 205 -8.89 22.11 13.63
CA GLU A 205 -10.32 22.21 13.32
C GLU A 205 -10.65 21.76 11.90
N THR A 206 -9.78 22.07 10.93
CA THR A 206 -10.14 22.03 9.51
C THR A 206 -9.08 21.37 8.63
N GLY A 207 -7.80 21.52 8.92
CA GLY A 207 -6.71 21.10 8.03
C GLY A 207 -6.73 19.61 7.67
N TRP A 208 -6.95 18.75 8.65
CA TRP A 208 -7.05 17.31 8.42
C TRP A 208 -8.22 16.93 7.48
N ARG A 209 -9.31 17.69 7.49
CA ARG A 209 -10.46 17.49 6.61
C ARG A 209 -10.09 17.69 5.14
N TYR A 210 -9.38 18.79 4.85
CA TYR A 210 -8.89 19.07 3.49
C TYR A 210 -7.85 18.06 3.01
N MET A 211 -7.02 17.53 3.92
CA MET A 211 -6.06 16.48 3.57
C MET A 211 -6.80 15.23 3.08
N PHE A 212 -7.79 14.73 3.80
CA PHE A 212 -8.63 13.60 3.33
C PHE A 212 -9.43 13.98 2.08
N GLY A 213 -10.04 15.15 2.04
CA GLY A 213 -10.81 15.64 0.89
C GLY A 213 -9.99 15.77 -0.40
N SER A 214 -8.69 16.01 -0.30
CA SER A 214 -7.81 16.13 -1.47
C SER A 214 -7.78 14.86 -2.34
N GLU A 215 -8.05 13.70 -1.76
CA GLU A 215 -8.15 12.43 -2.47
C GLU A 215 -9.34 12.37 -3.44
N MET A 216 -10.37 13.19 -3.27
CA MET A 216 -11.53 13.23 -4.17
C MET A 216 -11.11 13.50 -5.62
N VAL A 217 -10.05 14.29 -5.83
CA VAL A 217 -9.57 14.63 -7.18
C VAL A 217 -9.03 13.41 -7.91
N PRO A 218 -8.01 12.69 -7.40
CA PRO A 218 -7.50 11.50 -8.09
C PRO A 218 -8.54 10.34 -8.08
N ALA A 219 -9.38 10.20 -7.05
CA ALA A 219 -10.44 9.18 -6.99
C ALA A 219 -11.53 9.42 -8.05
N GLY A 220 -11.98 10.67 -8.20
CA GLY A 220 -12.93 11.05 -9.25
C GLY A 220 -12.35 10.83 -10.65
N LEU A 221 -11.10 11.23 -10.88
CA LEU A 221 -10.39 11.02 -12.13
C LEU A 221 -10.28 9.52 -12.47
N PHE A 222 -9.86 8.70 -11.52
CA PHE A 222 -9.77 7.24 -11.70
C PHE A 222 -11.14 6.65 -12.03
N THR A 223 -12.16 6.97 -11.23
CA THR A 223 -13.54 6.45 -11.42
C THR A 223 -14.10 6.84 -12.78
N PHE A 224 -13.83 8.06 -13.24
CA PHE A 224 -14.23 8.50 -14.56
C PHE A 224 -13.48 7.76 -15.67
N LEU A 225 -12.15 7.70 -15.61
CA LEU A 225 -11.33 7.10 -16.65
C LEU A 225 -11.52 5.59 -16.77
N ILE A 226 -11.72 4.87 -15.66
CA ILE A 226 -11.91 3.42 -15.68
C ILE A 226 -13.22 3.03 -16.42
N CYS A 227 -14.19 3.93 -16.54
CA CYS A 227 -15.39 3.69 -17.34
C CYS A 227 -15.11 3.53 -18.82
N PHE A 228 -14.02 4.11 -19.34
CA PHE A 228 -13.67 4.10 -20.76
C PHE A 228 -12.71 2.98 -21.17
N VAL A 229 -12.04 2.31 -20.21
CA VAL A 229 -11.19 1.16 -20.54
C VAL A 229 -12.04 -0.09 -20.80
N PRO A 230 -11.55 -1.03 -21.63
CA PRO A 230 -12.26 -2.28 -21.89
C PRO A 230 -12.22 -3.22 -20.69
N GLU A 231 -13.08 -4.23 -20.66
CA GLU A 231 -12.94 -5.37 -19.75
C GLU A 231 -11.79 -6.27 -20.19
N THR A 232 -11.24 -7.09 -19.29
CA THR A 232 -10.09 -7.94 -19.62
C THR A 232 -10.49 -9.07 -20.59
N PRO A 233 -9.63 -9.42 -21.58
CA PRO A 233 -9.89 -10.51 -22.50
C PRO A 233 -10.14 -11.84 -21.81
N ARG A 234 -9.42 -12.11 -20.73
CA ARG A 234 -9.57 -13.36 -19.95
C ARG A 234 -10.97 -13.49 -19.35
N TYR A 235 -11.49 -12.42 -18.75
CA TYR A 235 -12.85 -12.42 -18.21
C TYR A 235 -13.89 -12.56 -19.31
N LEU A 236 -13.72 -11.85 -20.43
CA LEU A 236 -14.66 -11.94 -21.55
C LEU A 236 -14.76 -13.37 -22.14
N VAL A 237 -13.63 -14.06 -22.25
CA VAL A 237 -13.62 -15.47 -22.67
C VAL A 237 -14.31 -16.37 -21.62
N MET A 238 -14.09 -16.13 -20.33
CA MET A 238 -14.75 -16.89 -19.24
C MET A 238 -16.27 -16.77 -19.28
N VAL A 239 -16.80 -15.62 -19.71
CA VAL A 239 -18.27 -15.39 -19.83
C VAL A 239 -18.79 -15.59 -21.25
N GLY A 240 -18.02 -16.21 -22.16
CA GLY A 240 -18.44 -16.57 -23.50
C GLY A 240 -18.52 -15.39 -24.50
N GLN A 241 -17.89 -14.26 -24.22
CA GLN A 241 -17.87 -13.08 -25.10
C GLN A 241 -16.57 -13.02 -25.94
N ASP A 242 -16.30 -14.10 -26.68
CA ASP A 242 -15.05 -14.27 -27.44
C ASP A 242 -14.83 -13.19 -28.48
N ASP A 243 -15.88 -12.71 -29.17
CA ASP A 243 -15.77 -11.66 -30.19
C ASP A 243 -15.27 -10.34 -29.61
N LYS A 244 -15.73 -9.97 -28.40
CA LYS A 244 -15.24 -8.76 -27.70
C LYS A 244 -13.81 -8.95 -27.27
N ALA A 245 -13.45 -10.12 -26.75
CA ALA A 245 -12.07 -10.45 -26.38
C ALA A 245 -11.14 -10.37 -27.59
N PHE A 246 -11.57 -10.90 -28.72
CA PHE A 246 -10.84 -10.82 -29.99
C PHE A 246 -10.63 -9.38 -30.44
N GLY A 247 -11.67 -8.55 -30.39
CA GLY A 247 -11.56 -7.13 -30.76
C GLY A 247 -10.53 -6.34 -29.93
N ILE A 248 -10.46 -6.62 -28.62
CA ILE A 248 -9.48 -5.99 -27.70
C ILE A 248 -8.07 -6.51 -27.99
N LEU A 249 -7.90 -7.83 -28.04
CA LEU A 249 -6.60 -8.46 -28.30
C LEU A 249 -6.04 -8.09 -29.68
N SER A 250 -6.89 -7.99 -30.70
CA SER A 250 -6.48 -7.57 -32.03
C SER A 250 -5.94 -6.14 -32.07
N LYS A 251 -6.52 -5.23 -31.29
CA LYS A 251 -6.01 -3.85 -31.13
C LYS A 251 -4.66 -3.80 -30.42
N ILE A 252 -4.39 -4.73 -29.50
CA ILE A 252 -3.16 -4.77 -28.69
C ILE A 252 -2.05 -5.54 -29.42
N ASN A 253 -2.35 -6.75 -29.92
CA ASN A 253 -1.37 -7.72 -30.39
C ASN A 253 -1.40 -7.96 -31.91
N GLY A 254 -2.44 -7.48 -32.61
CA GLY A 254 -2.76 -7.86 -33.97
C GLY A 254 -3.66 -9.11 -34.07
N SER A 255 -4.34 -9.26 -35.20
CA SER A 255 -5.42 -10.25 -35.34
C SER A 255 -4.94 -11.71 -35.27
N GLU A 256 -3.74 -12.01 -35.76
CA GLU A 256 -3.19 -13.38 -35.76
C GLU A 256 -2.87 -13.85 -34.34
N LYS A 257 -2.12 -13.06 -33.58
CA LYS A 257 -1.81 -13.35 -32.16
C LYS A 257 -3.05 -13.36 -31.27
N ALA A 258 -4.07 -12.56 -31.60
CA ALA A 258 -5.29 -12.50 -30.81
C ALA A 258 -6.03 -13.86 -30.80
N ARG A 259 -6.06 -14.58 -31.93
CA ARG A 259 -6.66 -15.93 -32.01
C ARG A 259 -5.90 -16.96 -31.19
N GLU A 260 -4.57 -16.93 -31.25
CA GLU A 260 -3.69 -17.79 -30.46
C GLU A 260 -3.91 -17.57 -28.96
N ILE A 261 -3.91 -16.33 -28.49
CA ILE A 261 -4.11 -15.96 -27.08
C ILE A 261 -5.49 -16.42 -26.58
N ILE A 262 -6.56 -16.29 -27.39
CA ILE A 262 -7.90 -16.77 -27.00
C ILE A 262 -7.90 -18.29 -26.84
N HIS A 263 -7.25 -19.00 -27.75
CA HIS A 263 -7.12 -20.46 -27.64
C HIS A 263 -6.39 -20.86 -26.35
N ASP A 264 -5.28 -20.21 -26.03
CA ASP A 264 -4.52 -20.45 -24.81
C ASP A 264 -5.32 -20.12 -23.55
N ILE A 265 -6.09 -19.03 -23.55
CA ILE A 265 -6.97 -18.68 -22.43
C ILE A 265 -8.00 -19.81 -22.21
N LYS A 266 -8.66 -20.30 -23.27
CA LYS A 266 -9.64 -21.38 -23.18
C LYS A 266 -9.04 -22.66 -22.58
N ASN A 267 -7.82 -22.99 -22.95
CA ASN A 267 -7.11 -24.16 -22.43
C ASN A 267 -6.71 -23.99 -20.96
N THR A 268 -6.38 -22.77 -20.52
CA THR A 268 -5.96 -22.46 -19.13
C THR A 268 -7.12 -22.28 -18.15
N VAL A 269 -8.28 -21.88 -18.61
CA VAL A 269 -9.49 -21.73 -17.76
C VAL A 269 -10.00 -23.08 -17.24
N THR A 270 -9.64 -24.19 -17.88
CA THR A 270 -10.03 -25.56 -17.50
C THR A 270 -9.13 -26.22 -16.45
N VAL A 271 -8.08 -25.55 -15.96
CA VAL A 271 -7.18 -26.12 -14.95
C VAL A 271 -7.96 -26.35 -13.63
N LYS A 272 -8.05 -27.63 -13.21
CA LYS A 272 -8.69 -28.01 -11.96
C LYS A 272 -7.92 -27.41 -10.78
N THR A 273 -8.62 -26.72 -9.89
CA THR A 273 -8.07 -26.29 -8.60
C THR A 273 -7.87 -27.49 -7.69
N GLU A 274 -6.72 -27.56 -7.02
CA GLU A 274 -6.43 -28.57 -6.01
C GLU A 274 -6.78 -28.03 -4.61
N LYS A 275 -6.82 -28.94 -3.60
CA LYS A 275 -7.00 -28.54 -2.21
C LYS A 275 -5.80 -27.70 -1.75
N LEU A 276 -6.04 -26.68 -0.93
CA LEU A 276 -5.03 -25.70 -0.50
C LEU A 276 -3.74 -26.34 0.06
N PHE A 277 -3.87 -27.42 0.82
CA PHE A 277 -2.73 -28.12 1.45
C PHE A 277 -2.18 -29.30 0.63
N SER A 278 -2.53 -29.45 -0.65
CA SER A 278 -2.04 -30.55 -1.50
C SER A 278 -0.52 -30.53 -1.72
N TYR A 279 0.12 -29.37 -1.49
CA TYR A 279 1.57 -29.18 -1.55
C TYR A 279 2.24 -29.11 -0.17
N GLY A 280 1.52 -29.51 0.88
CA GLY A 280 2.00 -29.48 2.26
C GLY A 280 1.78 -28.17 2.97
N PHE A 281 1.81 -28.23 4.30
CA PHE A 281 1.64 -27.04 5.18
C PHE A 281 2.72 -25.99 4.94
N MET A 282 3.98 -26.41 4.70
CA MET A 282 5.13 -25.52 4.59
C MET A 282 5.01 -24.51 3.44
N CYS A 283 4.39 -24.89 2.33
CA CYS A 283 4.14 -23.98 1.20
C CYS A 283 3.30 -22.77 1.64
N ILE A 284 2.19 -23.02 2.34
CA ILE A 284 1.29 -21.97 2.82
C ILE A 284 1.95 -21.18 3.96
N PHE A 285 2.59 -21.86 4.90
CA PHE A 285 3.27 -21.24 6.03
C PHE A 285 4.33 -20.21 5.58
N VAL A 286 5.19 -20.57 4.63
CA VAL A 286 6.23 -19.65 4.13
C VAL A 286 5.62 -18.42 3.49
N GLY A 287 4.57 -18.57 2.65
CA GLY A 287 3.91 -17.43 2.02
C GLY A 287 3.19 -16.53 3.02
N VAL A 288 2.50 -17.10 4.01
CA VAL A 288 1.84 -16.34 5.07
C VAL A 288 2.88 -15.60 5.91
N MET A 289 3.97 -16.26 6.32
CA MET A 289 5.02 -15.63 7.12
C MET A 289 5.78 -14.54 6.37
N LEU A 290 5.94 -14.64 5.06
CA LEU A 290 6.45 -13.54 4.24
C LEU A 290 5.56 -12.30 4.35
N SER A 291 4.24 -12.47 4.26
CA SER A 291 3.26 -11.39 4.42
C SER A 291 3.27 -10.81 5.83
N VAL A 292 3.35 -11.67 6.84
CA VAL A 292 3.44 -11.26 8.25
C VAL A 292 4.69 -10.43 8.50
N PHE A 293 5.87 -10.92 8.13
CA PHE A 293 7.12 -10.20 8.33
C PHE A 293 7.18 -8.89 7.55
N GLN A 294 6.63 -8.86 6.32
CA GLN A 294 6.59 -7.66 5.51
C GLN A 294 5.89 -6.49 6.23
N GLN A 295 4.93 -6.78 7.11
CA GLN A 295 4.22 -5.78 7.89
C GLN A 295 4.78 -5.65 9.32
N ALA A 296 5.11 -6.77 9.97
CA ALA A 296 5.54 -6.79 11.37
C ALA A 296 6.87 -6.06 11.61
N VAL A 297 7.69 -5.89 10.56
CA VAL A 297 8.88 -5.01 10.63
C VAL A 297 8.54 -3.55 10.93
N GLY A 298 7.28 -3.09 10.84
CA GLY A 298 6.84 -1.80 11.35
C GLY A 298 6.88 -0.64 10.37
N ILE A 299 7.24 -0.87 9.11
CA ILE A 299 7.45 0.22 8.13
C ILE A 299 6.22 1.10 7.92
N ASN A 300 5.00 0.51 7.85
CA ASN A 300 3.80 1.28 7.59
C ASN A 300 3.46 2.21 8.78
N ALA A 301 3.74 1.80 10.02
CA ALA A 301 3.62 2.69 11.15
C ALA A 301 4.57 3.90 11.02
N VAL A 302 5.81 3.67 10.60
CA VAL A 302 6.76 4.77 10.35
C VAL A 302 6.26 5.70 9.23
N LEU A 303 5.69 5.15 8.15
CA LEU A 303 5.17 5.96 7.03
C LEU A 303 3.93 6.76 7.41
N TYR A 304 3.02 6.17 8.20
CA TYR A 304 1.76 6.81 8.59
C TYR A 304 1.96 7.88 9.68
N TYR A 305 2.95 7.69 10.54
CA TYR A 305 3.25 8.61 11.63
C TYR A 305 4.56 9.40 11.43
N ALA A 306 5.08 9.46 10.19
CA ALA A 306 6.34 10.11 9.87
C ALA A 306 6.45 11.56 10.39
N PRO A 307 5.47 12.47 10.18
CA PRO A 307 5.58 13.83 10.70
C PRO A 307 5.64 13.88 12.23
N ARG A 308 4.90 12.98 12.94
CA ARG A 308 4.98 12.86 14.39
C ARG A 308 6.39 12.48 14.83
N ILE A 309 6.95 11.44 14.24
CA ILE A 309 8.28 10.93 14.55
C ILE A 309 9.33 12.03 14.35
N PHE A 310 9.29 12.74 13.22
CA PHE A 310 10.21 13.83 12.92
C PHE A 310 10.02 15.05 13.84
N GLN A 311 8.79 15.35 14.27
CA GLN A 311 8.53 16.42 15.23
C GLN A 311 9.11 16.07 16.60
N ASP A 312 8.94 14.85 17.07
CA ASP A 312 9.41 14.43 18.39
C ASP A 312 10.96 14.31 18.44
N MET A 313 11.60 14.16 17.26
CA MET A 313 13.06 14.27 17.12
C MET A 313 13.58 15.72 17.20
N GLY A 314 12.71 16.73 17.20
CA GLY A 314 13.09 18.15 17.25
C GLY A 314 13.82 18.68 16.02
N MET A 315 13.66 18.05 14.84
CA MET A 315 14.38 18.39 13.63
C MET A 315 13.53 19.20 12.65
N GLY A 316 13.71 20.50 12.59
CA GLY A 316 13.18 21.40 11.55
C GLY A 316 11.68 21.21 11.28
N ASN A 317 11.26 21.35 10.02
CA ASN A 317 9.87 21.14 9.63
C ASN A 317 9.58 19.63 9.39
N PRO A 318 8.70 18.99 10.19
CA PRO A 318 8.41 17.56 10.09
C PRO A 318 7.84 17.14 8.72
N MET A 319 7.05 18.01 8.08
CA MET A 319 6.47 17.72 6.77
C MET A 319 7.53 17.73 5.66
N VAL A 320 8.51 18.64 5.74
CA VAL A 320 9.66 18.64 4.80
C VAL A 320 10.44 17.34 4.93
N GLN A 321 10.71 16.87 6.15
CA GLN A 321 11.40 15.60 6.39
C GLN A 321 10.60 14.41 5.83
N THR A 322 9.29 14.46 5.98
CA THR A 322 8.39 13.41 5.42
C THR A 322 8.43 13.40 3.88
N VAL A 323 8.44 14.56 3.23
CA VAL A 323 8.60 14.65 1.76
C VAL A 323 9.97 14.11 1.33
N ILE A 324 11.04 14.47 2.04
CA ILE A 324 12.40 13.94 1.78
C ILE A 324 12.40 12.41 1.90
N MET A 325 11.79 11.86 2.95
CA MET A 325 11.62 10.41 3.12
C MET A 325 10.88 9.79 1.92
N GLY A 326 9.82 10.43 1.42
CA GLY A 326 9.10 10.00 0.23
C GLY A 326 9.98 9.96 -1.02
N VAL A 327 10.85 10.95 -1.22
CA VAL A 327 11.84 10.98 -2.33
C VAL A 327 12.86 9.85 -2.19
N VAL A 328 13.36 9.60 -0.99
CA VAL A 328 14.25 8.47 -0.70
C VAL A 328 13.54 7.15 -1.03
N ASN A 329 12.32 6.98 -0.59
CA ASN A 329 11.53 5.77 -0.79
C ASN A 329 11.33 5.44 -2.27
N ILE A 330 10.95 6.42 -3.09
CA ILE A 330 10.77 6.19 -4.53
C ILE A 330 12.10 5.88 -5.21
N SER A 331 13.18 6.53 -4.82
CA SER A 331 14.52 6.29 -5.37
C SER A 331 14.99 4.86 -5.11
N PHE A 332 14.84 4.36 -3.88
CA PHE A 332 15.24 3.00 -3.52
C PHE A 332 14.29 1.93 -4.08
N THR A 333 13.00 2.25 -4.28
CA THR A 333 12.08 1.39 -5.02
C THR A 333 12.52 1.21 -6.49
N LEU A 334 12.96 2.28 -7.14
CA LEU A 334 13.51 2.19 -8.49
C LEU A 334 14.78 1.31 -8.52
N VAL A 335 15.67 1.47 -7.55
CA VAL A 335 16.85 0.59 -7.43
C VAL A 335 16.42 -0.88 -7.30
N ALA A 336 15.40 -1.19 -6.49
CA ALA A 336 14.88 -2.55 -6.36
C ALA A 336 14.40 -3.12 -7.69
N VAL A 337 13.63 -2.36 -8.48
CA VAL A 337 13.12 -2.79 -9.78
C VAL A 337 14.24 -3.19 -10.74
N PHE A 338 15.36 -2.44 -10.75
CA PHE A 338 16.50 -2.73 -11.62
C PHE A 338 17.45 -3.82 -11.10
N THR A 339 17.39 -4.15 -9.81
CA THR A 339 18.32 -5.08 -9.17
C THR A 339 17.74 -6.46 -8.90
N VAL A 340 16.42 -6.59 -8.78
CA VAL A 340 15.73 -7.83 -8.40
C VAL A 340 16.06 -8.99 -9.36
N GLU A 341 16.11 -8.73 -10.66
CA GLU A 341 16.44 -9.75 -11.65
C GLU A 341 17.93 -10.11 -11.67
N LYS A 342 18.80 -9.23 -11.20
CA LYS A 342 20.25 -9.44 -11.16
C LYS A 342 20.69 -10.17 -9.90
N LEU A 343 20.22 -9.74 -8.74
CA LEU A 343 20.67 -10.25 -7.44
C LEU A 343 19.83 -11.44 -6.93
N GLY A 344 18.58 -11.56 -7.38
CA GLY A 344 17.63 -12.56 -6.88
C GLY A 344 16.80 -12.05 -5.70
N ARG A 345 15.74 -12.79 -5.38
CA ARG A 345 14.75 -12.35 -4.38
C ARG A 345 15.27 -12.56 -2.96
N LYS A 346 15.81 -13.74 -2.67
CA LYS A 346 16.29 -14.13 -1.33
C LYS A 346 17.44 -13.26 -0.81
N PRO A 347 18.54 -12.99 -1.56
CA PRO A 347 19.60 -12.11 -1.09
C PRO A 347 19.13 -10.70 -0.79
N LEU A 348 18.26 -10.13 -1.66
CA LEU A 348 17.74 -8.78 -1.45
C LEU A 348 16.92 -8.68 -0.17
N LEU A 349 16.06 -9.67 0.13
CA LEU A 349 15.31 -9.70 1.39
C LEU A 349 16.21 -9.79 2.61
N ILE A 350 17.30 -10.59 2.56
CA ILE A 350 18.25 -10.71 3.67
C ILE A 350 19.00 -9.39 3.89
N PHE A 351 19.58 -8.80 2.84
CA PHE A 351 20.29 -7.52 2.95
C PHE A 351 19.38 -6.39 3.41
N GLY A 352 18.14 -6.35 2.89
CA GLY A 352 17.15 -5.38 3.34
C GLY A 352 16.77 -5.57 4.80
N SER A 353 16.59 -6.81 5.27
CA SER A 353 16.30 -7.09 6.68
C SER A 353 17.44 -6.63 7.61
N ILE A 354 18.69 -6.85 7.21
CA ILE A 354 19.86 -6.40 7.98
C ILE A 354 19.91 -4.86 8.01
N GLY A 355 19.71 -4.21 6.86
CA GLY A 355 19.69 -2.75 6.79
C GLY A 355 18.56 -2.14 7.62
N MET A 356 17.36 -2.74 7.58
CA MET A 356 16.25 -2.35 8.45
C MET A 356 16.58 -2.55 9.94
N ALA A 357 17.19 -3.67 10.31
CA ALA A 357 17.58 -3.92 11.70
C ALA A 357 18.58 -2.87 12.19
N VAL A 358 19.60 -2.55 11.40
CA VAL A 358 20.58 -1.48 11.72
C VAL A 358 19.89 -0.13 11.87
N GLY A 359 19.00 0.23 10.94
CA GLY A 359 18.24 1.47 11.01
C GLY A 359 17.33 1.53 12.25
N ALA A 360 16.52 0.51 12.50
CA ALA A 360 15.60 0.47 13.63
C ALA A 360 16.33 0.50 14.98
N LEU A 361 17.39 -0.28 15.15
CA LEU A 361 18.21 -0.27 16.37
C LEU A 361 18.96 1.07 16.52
N GLY A 362 19.43 1.67 15.40
CA GLY A 362 20.01 3.00 15.41
C GLY A 362 19.03 4.02 15.97
N VAL A 363 17.76 4.01 15.55
CA VAL A 363 16.71 4.86 16.13
C VAL A 363 16.49 4.54 17.59
N ALA A 364 16.36 3.26 17.97
CA ALA A 364 16.11 2.86 19.36
C ALA A 364 17.16 3.43 20.34
N PHE A 365 18.44 3.45 19.93
CA PHE A 365 19.53 3.91 20.81
C PHE A 365 19.80 5.41 20.75
N THR A 366 19.30 6.13 19.73
CA THR A 366 19.63 7.56 19.55
C THR A 366 18.43 8.49 19.72
N PHE A 367 17.20 7.95 19.72
CA PHE A 367 15.99 8.75 19.91
C PHE A 367 15.99 9.41 21.30
N GLY A 368 15.47 10.62 21.39
CA GLY A 368 15.45 11.41 22.64
C GLY A 368 16.75 12.17 22.94
N ASN A 369 17.86 11.85 22.30
CA ASN A 369 19.12 12.57 22.48
C ASN A 369 19.29 13.66 21.41
N ALA A 370 19.10 14.91 21.80
CA ALA A 370 19.19 16.06 20.90
C ALA A 370 20.56 16.16 20.15
N ALA A 371 21.66 15.73 20.77
CA ALA A 371 22.97 15.70 20.12
C ALA A 371 23.08 14.64 19.02
N LEU A 372 22.21 13.64 19.01
CA LEU A 372 22.18 12.54 18.07
C LEU A 372 21.01 12.60 17.07
N SER A 373 20.22 13.67 17.06
CA SER A 373 19.03 13.81 16.20
C SER A 373 19.33 13.55 14.71
N THR A 374 20.47 14.01 14.21
CA THR A 374 20.92 13.73 12.83
C THR A 374 21.16 12.24 12.62
N VAL A 375 21.75 11.53 13.58
CA VAL A 375 21.99 10.10 13.50
C VAL A 375 20.65 9.34 13.50
N THR A 376 19.71 9.77 14.35
CA THR A 376 18.36 9.22 14.40
C THR A 376 17.64 9.39 13.06
N MET A 377 17.72 10.56 12.44
CA MET A 377 17.16 10.83 11.12
C MET A 377 17.77 9.92 10.04
N ILE A 378 19.10 9.84 10.00
CA ILE A 378 19.79 8.96 9.05
C ILE A 378 19.35 7.51 9.29
N SER A 379 19.21 7.07 10.54
CA SER A 379 18.79 5.72 10.89
C SER A 379 17.37 5.41 10.40
N ILE A 380 16.41 6.34 10.52
CA ILE A 380 15.06 6.20 9.95
C ILE A 380 15.12 6.13 8.41
N MET A 381 15.94 6.98 7.77
CA MET A 381 16.10 6.95 6.32
C MET A 381 16.70 5.62 5.84
N VAL A 382 17.71 5.10 6.54
CA VAL A 382 18.32 3.78 6.25
C VAL A 382 17.29 2.66 6.43
N TYR A 383 16.50 2.70 7.50
CA TYR A 383 15.43 1.74 7.75
C TYR A 383 14.39 1.74 6.62
N SER A 384 13.87 2.92 6.26
CA SER A 384 12.87 3.07 5.20
C SER A 384 13.43 2.70 3.82
N ALA A 385 14.61 3.19 3.47
CA ALA A 385 15.29 2.87 2.22
C ALA A 385 15.56 1.37 2.06
N SER A 386 16.00 0.70 3.14
CA SER A 386 16.26 -0.75 3.15
C SER A 386 14.99 -1.55 2.89
N PHE A 387 13.84 -1.12 3.42
CA PHE A 387 12.55 -1.72 3.13
C PHE A 387 12.17 -1.52 1.66
N MET A 388 12.24 -0.29 1.16
CA MET A 388 11.85 0.04 -0.22
C MET A 388 12.74 -0.63 -1.28
N PHE A 389 14.01 -0.86 -0.95
CA PHE A 389 14.95 -1.61 -1.78
C PHE A 389 14.64 -3.11 -1.82
N SER A 390 13.95 -3.67 -0.81
CA SER A 390 13.81 -5.12 -0.62
C SER A 390 12.35 -5.55 -0.37
N TRP A 391 11.92 -5.53 0.89
CA TRP A 391 10.64 -6.10 1.32
C TRP A 391 9.43 -5.45 0.67
N GLY A 392 9.47 -4.16 0.38
CA GLY A 392 8.37 -3.44 -0.28
C GLY A 392 7.94 -4.10 -1.58
N PRO A 393 8.76 -4.08 -2.63
CA PRO A 393 8.40 -4.67 -3.91
C PRO A 393 8.58 -6.20 -3.97
N ILE A 394 9.63 -6.76 -3.32
CA ILE A 394 10.03 -8.16 -3.53
C ILE A 394 9.09 -9.14 -2.85
N ALA A 395 8.54 -8.81 -1.68
CA ALA A 395 7.59 -9.70 -1.01
C ALA A 395 6.35 -9.98 -1.88
N TRP A 396 5.83 -8.96 -2.57
CA TRP A 396 4.69 -9.13 -3.50
C TRP A 396 5.03 -10.02 -4.69
N VAL A 397 6.23 -9.83 -5.26
CA VAL A 397 6.72 -10.68 -6.35
C VAL A 397 6.85 -12.12 -5.87
N LEU A 398 7.46 -12.32 -4.72
CA LEU A 398 7.72 -13.64 -4.18
C LEU A 398 6.42 -14.38 -3.83
N ILE A 399 5.43 -13.70 -3.22
CA ILE A 399 4.12 -14.28 -2.93
C ILE A 399 3.43 -14.75 -4.22
N ALA A 400 3.57 -14.00 -5.33
CA ALA A 400 3.02 -14.39 -6.62
C ALA A 400 3.76 -15.57 -7.27
N GLU A 401 5.07 -15.71 -7.03
CA GLU A 401 5.93 -16.76 -7.61
C GLU A 401 5.96 -18.05 -6.79
N LEU A 402 5.76 -17.96 -5.47
CA LEU A 402 5.97 -19.05 -4.52
C LEU A 402 4.97 -20.21 -4.68
N PHE A 403 3.72 -19.88 -5.03
CA PHE A 403 2.63 -20.84 -5.02
C PHE A 403 2.42 -21.53 -6.38
N PRO A 404 2.23 -22.87 -6.39
CA PRO A 404 1.82 -23.61 -7.58
C PRO A 404 0.50 -23.09 -8.17
N ASN A 405 0.36 -23.17 -9.49
CA ASN A 405 -0.78 -22.64 -10.24
C ASN A 405 -2.14 -23.12 -9.72
N THR A 406 -2.24 -24.40 -9.32
CA THR A 406 -3.49 -25.06 -8.92
C THR A 406 -4.06 -24.57 -7.60
N ILE A 407 -3.21 -24.01 -6.69
CA ILE A 407 -3.62 -23.46 -5.38
C ILE A 407 -3.39 -21.96 -5.26
N ARG A 408 -2.72 -21.32 -6.25
CA ARG A 408 -2.22 -19.95 -6.16
C ARG A 408 -3.28 -18.96 -5.74
N GLY A 409 -4.48 -19.00 -6.35
CA GLY A 409 -5.53 -18.03 -6.06
C GLY A 409 -5.91 -17.99 -4.58
N ALA A 410 -6.16 -19.15 -3.98
CA ALA A 410 -6.52 -19.25 -2.57
C ALA A 410 -5.31 -18.93 -1.64
N ALA A 411 -4.12 -19.41 -1.98
CA ALA A 411 -2.92 -19.21 -1.17
C ALA A 411 -2.48 -17.74 -1.13
N VAL A 412 -2.50 -17.04 -2.27
CA VAL A 412 -2.22 -15.59 -2.34
C VAL A 412 -3.27 -14.80 -1.57
N ALA A 413 -4.56 -15.14 -1.70
CA ALA A 413 -5.62 -14.46 -0.96
C ALA A 413 -5.42 -14.55 0.56
N ILE A 414 -5.04 -15.73 1.08
CA ILE A 414 -4.73 -15.93 2.49
C ILE A 414 -3.50 -15.13 2.90
N ALA A 415 -2.42 -15.19 2.13
CA ALA A 415 -1.19 -14.45 2.42
C ALA A 415 -1.44 -12.93 2.49
N VAL A 416 -2.20 -12.39 1.53
CA VAL A 416 -2.58 -10.97 1.50
C VAL A 416 -3.53 -10.59 2.64
N ALA A 417 -4.45 -11.46 3.04
CA ALA A 417 -5.31 -11.22 4.20
C ALA A 417 -4.46 -11.08 5.48
N PHE A 418 -3.48 -11.98 5.71
CA PHE A 418 -2.55 -11.87 6.83
C PHE A 418 -1.70 -10.60 6.75
N GLN A 419 -1.32 -10.16 5.57
CA GLN A 419 -0.59 -8.91 5.36
C GLN A 419 -1.39 -7.71 5.87
N TRP A 420 -2.67 -7.59 5.52
CA TRP A 420 -3.54 -6.51 5.98
C TRP A 420 -3.85 -6.60 7.48
N ILE A 421 -4.06 -7.81 8.01
CA ILE A 421 -4.27 -8.03 9.45
C ILE A 421 -3.04 -7.53 10.24
N PHE A 422 -1.83 -7.91 9.83
CA PHE A 422 -0.62 -7.48 10.53
C PHE A 422 -0.33 -5.99 10.32
N ASN A 423 -0.66 -5.42 9.16
CA ASN A 423 -0.61 -3.98 8.97
C ASN A 423 -1.52 -3.25 9.97
N PHE A 424 -2.76 -3.73 10.13
CA PHE A 424 -3.69 -3.17 11.11
C PHE A 424 -3.15 -3.26 12.54
N ILE A 425 -2.65 -4.44 12.96
CA ILE A 425 -2.07 -4.64 14.29
C ILE A 425 -0.92 -3.67 14.54
N VAL A 426 0.06 -3.62 13.63
CA VAL A 426 1.24 -2.76 13.75
C VAL A 426 0.86 -1.29 13.80
N SER A 427 -0.02 -0.84 12.91
CA SER A 427 -0.40 0.57 12.83
C SER A 427 -1.27 1.03 14.00
N SER A 428 -2.16 0.18 14.51
CA SER A 428 -3.03 0.50 15.65
C SER A 428 -2.28 0.48 16.98
N THR A 429 -1.25 -0.35 17.11
CA THR A 429 -0.45 -0.46 18.35
C THR A 429 0.72 0.52 18.41
N PHE A 430 1.06 1.18 17.30
CA PHE A 430 2.23 2.06 17.26
C PHE A 430 2.14 3.21 18.26
N VAL A 431 1.07 3.99 18.25
CA VAL A 431 0.92 5.17 19.13
C VAL A 431 0.93 4.78 20.61
N PRO A 432 0.15 3.77 21.07
CA PRO A 432 0.26 3.27 22.43
C PRO A 432 1.67 2.81 22.84
N MET A 433 2.37 2.11 21.95
CA MET A 433 3.73 1.65 22.21
C MET A 433 4.74 2.81 22.24
N PHE A 434 4.61 3.71 21.28
CA PHE A 434 5.49 4.87 21.11
C PHE A 434 5.41 5.85 22.28
N ASN A 435 4.21 6.04 22.86
CA ASN A 435 3.95 6.92 24.01
C ASN A 435 4.07 6.18 25.37
N MET A 436 4.59 4.95 25.41
CA MET A 436 4.74 4.21 26.67
C MET A 436 5.87 4.80 27.52
N HIS A 437 5.59 5.03 28.81
CA HIS A 437 6.56 5.51 29.78
C HIS A 437 6.59 4.56 30.99
N LEU A 438 7.79 4.19 31.44
CA LEU A 438 8.00 3.47 32.70
C LEU A 438 8.18 4.44 33.87
N SER A 439 8.70 5.64 33.57
CA SER A 439 8.90 6.73 34.52
C SER A 439 8.55 8.06 33.85
N PRO A 440 8.12 9.08 34.60
CA PRO A 440 7.82 10.38 34.01
C PRO A 440 9.03 10.95 33.25
N GLY A 441 8.86 11.15 31.93
CA GLY A 441 9.86 11.76 31.06
C GLY A 441 10.94 10.83 30.53
N ASP A 442 10.77 9.51 30.65
CA ASP A 442 11.66 8.55 29.97
C ASP A 442 11.26 8.33 28.50
N ASP A 443 12.23 7.90 27.69
CA ASP A 443 12.07 7.55 26.27
C ASP A 443 11.82 6.04 26.04
N PHE A 444 11.30 5.34 27.04
CA PHE A 444 11.14 3.89 26.99
C PHE A 444 10.30 3.44 25.81
N GLY A 445 9.19 4.12 25.50
CA GLY A 445 8.30 3.77 24.40
C GLY A 445 9.00 3.82 23.04
N HIS A 446 9.85 4.82 22.83
CA HIS A 446 10.63 4.93 21.59
C HIS A 446 11.64 3.79 21.47
N TRP A 447 12.42 3.54 22.54
CA TRP A 447 13.37 2.45 22.61
C TRP A 447 12.71 1.10 22.41
N PHE A 448 11.60 0.85 23.09
CA PHE A 448 10.84 -0.40 23.00
C PHE A 448 10.30 -0.64 21.58
N THR A 449 9.65 0.36 21.00
CA THR A 449 9.01 0.26 19.69
C THR A 449 10.02 -0.06 18.58
N TYR A 450 11.10 0.72 18.50
CA TYR A 450 12.11 0.50 17.47
C TYR A 450 13.03 -0.68 17.77
N GLY A 451 13.27 -0.99 19.05
CA GLY A 451 13.95 -2.21 19.47
C GLY A 451 13.20 -3.47 19.08
N LEU A 452 11.86 -3.49 19.27
CA LEU A 452 10.98 -4.57 18.82
C LEU A 452 11.02 -4.73 17.30
N TYR A 453 10.89 -3.64 16.54
CA TYR A 453 10.97 -3.70 15.07
C TYR A 453 12.35 -4.18 14.61
N GLY A 454 13.43 -3.74 15.24
CA GLY A 454 14.78 -4.24 14.96
C GLY A 454 14.93 -5.73 15.19
N ALA A 455 14.40 -6.24 16.30
CA ALA A 455 14.39 -7.68 16.61
C ALA A 455 13.58 -8.47 15.57
N ILE A 456 12.41 -7.97 15.17
CA ILE A 456 11.59 -8.60 14.13
C ILE A 456 12.34 -8.59 12.77
N CYS A 457 13.07 -7.54 12.43
CA CYS A 457 13.89 -7.51 11.22
C CYS A 457 14.99 -8.59 11.22
N ILE A 458 15.62 -8.83 12.38
CA ILE A 458 16.60 -9.92 12.54
C ILE A 458 15.92 -11.29 12.35
N LEU A 459 14.74 -11.48 12.97
CA LEU A 459 13.97 -12.72 12.81
C LEU A 459 13.54 -12.93 11.34
N ALA A 460 13.16 -11.85 10.66
CA ALA A 460 12.83 -11.88 9.23
C ALA A 460 14.04 -12.30 8.37
N ALA A 461 15.25 -11.80 8.67
CA ALA A 461 16.47 -12.23 7.99
C ALA A 461 16.73 -13.72 8.17
N ILE A 462 16.61 -14.23 9.41
CA ILE A 462 16.80 -15.65 9.74
C ILE A 462 15.74 -16.52 9.05
N PHE A 463 14.47 -16.08 9.05
CA PHE A 463 13.40 -16.76 8.38
C PHE A 463 13.65 -16.88 6.86
N VAL A 464 14.00 -15.78 6.22
CA VAL A 464 14.31 -15.77 4.78
C VAL A 464 15.51 -16.68 4.49
N TRP A 465 16.57 -16.58 5.29
CA TRP A 465 17.77 -17.41 5.10
C TRP A 465 17.47 -18.89 5.17
N LYS A 466 16.69 -19.34 6.16
CA LYS A 466 16.45 -20.76 6.42
C LYS A 466 15.30 -21.35 5.58
N LEU A 467 14.20 -20.63 5.41
CA LEU A 467 12.94 -21.22 4.95
C LEU A 467 12.47 -20.72 3.57
N VAL A 468 12.87 -19.52 3.14
CA VAL A 468 12.42 -18.98 1.86
C VAL A 468 13.30 -19.53 0.72
N PRO A 469 12.72 -20.18 -0.29
CA PRO A 469 13.46 -20.61 -1.46
C PRO A 469 13.78 -19.43 -2.38
N GLU A 470 14.88 -19.52 -3.13
CA GLU A 470 15.16 -18.58 -4.23
C GLU A 470 14.30 -18.94 -5.43
N THR A 471 13.59 -17.97 -5.98
CA THR A 471 12.68 -18.15 -7.12
C THR A 471 13.28 -17.62 -8.44
N LYS A 472 14.37 -16.89 -8.39
CA LYS A 472 15.02 -16.36 -9.59
C LYS A 472 15.30 -17.46 -10.62
N GLY A 473 14.80 -17.27 -11.84
CA GLY A 473 15.01 -18.18 -12.96
C GLY A 473 14.29 -19.52 -12.87
N LYS A 474 13.42 -19.72 -11.84
CA LYS A 474 12.58 -20.92 -11.72
C LYS A 474 11.23 -20.71 -12.36
N THR A 475 10.74 -21.78 -12.99
CA THR A 475 9.37 -21.83 -13.51
C THR A 475 8.38 -22.17 -12.38
N LEU A 476 7.09 -21.96 -12.65
CA LEU A 476 6.04 -22.33 -11.69
C LEU A 476 5.93 -23.85 -11.49
N GLU A 477 6.30 -24.60 -12.52
CA GLU A 477 6.41 -26.07 -12.50
C GLU A 477 7.55 -26.50 -11.56
N ASP A 478 8.69 -25.80 -11.56
CA ASP A 478 9.80 -26.06 -10.65
C ASP A 478 9.41 -25.77 -9.20
N MET A 479 8.59 -24.72 -8.96
CA MET A 479 8.04 -24.44 -7.63
C MET A 479 7.08 -25.54 -7.17
N SER A 480 6.29 -26.12 -8.08
CA SER A 480 5.41 -27.27 -7.76
C SER A 480 6.21 -28.49 -7.32
N LYS A 481 7.35 -28.77 -7.98
CA LYS A 481 8.24 -29.88 -7.59
C LYS A 481 8.97 -29.61 -6.25
N LEU A 482 9.32 -28.35 -5.97
CA LEU A 482 9.98 -27.98 -4.72
C LEU A 482 9.10 -28.27 -3.49
N TRP A 483 7.80 -28.07 -3.60
CA TRP A 483 6.86 -28.24 -2.49
C TRP A 483 6.26 -29.66 -2.41
N ARG A 484 6.19 -30.40 -3.49
CA ARG A 484 5.91 -31.85 -3.46
C ARG A 484 7.22 -32.55 -3.10
N LYS A 485 7.43 -32.82 -1.80
CA LYS A 485 8.39 -33.84 -1.41
C LYS A 485 7.86 -35.17 -1.91
N GLU A 486 8.59 -35.80 -2.85
CA GLU A 486 8.46 -37.21 -3.12
C GLU A 486 8.71 -38.04 -1.86
#